data_125e975736a4a4d6fcac7cdf253c1938
#
_entry.id   125e975736a4a4d6fcac7cdf253c1938
#
_cell.length_a   1.000
_cell.length_b   1.000
_cell.length_c   1.000
_cell.angle_alpha   90.00
_cell.angle_beta   90.00
_cell.angle_gamma   90.00
#
_symmetry.space_group_name_H-M   'P 1'
#
loop_
_entity.id
_entity.type
_entity.pdbx_description
1 polymer ?
#
loop_
_entity_poly.entity_id
_entity_poly.type
_entity_poly.pdbx_seq_one_letter_code
_entity_poly.pdbx_strand_id
1 'polypeptide(L)'
;MKRLFYILMSVAAIFSSCSDDDSFSTSRNDLLSFGCDTLSLDTLFSTIPTRTYGFWAYNRSSDGIRVSQVRLEHGNQTGFRVNVDGIYLDNTTGSQAQDIEVRKGDSIRVFVELTSPINGNDVPQLVEDNLSFRLESGVEQKVNLRAWSWDAILYDSLIVDKNTTLSSVKPIVVRRGIRVDSTATLKIISPATIYFGGSAGIDVYGRLTIEGAPGSDVVMRGDRLDNMFDYLPYDRVSGQWRGIHLFGSSSYNTFKYLDLHSATDA
;
A
#
# COMPACT_ATOMS: atom_id res chain seq x y z
N MET A 1 24.10 53.78 39.07
CA MET A 1 23.67 54.11 37.70
C MET A 1 24.30 53.23 36.63
N LYS A 2 25.62 53.04 36.53
CA LYS A 2 26.24 52.18 35.49
C LYS A 2 25.78 50.72 35.51
N ARG A 3 25.60 50.10 36.70
CA ARG A 3 25.12 48.70 36.80
C ARG A 3 23.65 48.54 36.41
N LEU A 4 22.81 49.54 36.65
CA LEU A 4 21.40 49.52 36.21
C LEU A 4 21.30 49.66 34.68
N PHE A 5 22.20 50.43 34.07
CA PHE A 5 22.26 50.57 32.60
C PHE A 5 22.66 49.29 31.91
N TYR A 6 23.62 48.50 32.44
CA TYR A 6 24.01 47.19 31.88
C TYR A 6 22.92 46.15 32.04
N ILE A 7 22.16 46.15 33.13
CA ILE A 7 21.02 45.27 33.33
C ILE A 7 19.89 45.62 32.34
N LEU A 8 19.62 46.89 32.12
CA LEU A 8 18.63 47.35 31.17
C LEU A 8 19.02 46.99 29.72
N MET A 9 20.30 47.08 29.37
CA MET A 9 20.84 46.74 28.06
C MET A 9 20.87 45.23 27.82
N SER A 10 21.11 44.39 28.85
CA SER A 10 21.02 42.95 28.75
C SER A 10 19.58 42.43 28.64
N VAL A 11 18.61 43.08 29.26
CA VAL A 11 17.19 42.75 29.13
C VAL A 11 16.66 43.16 27.76
N ALA A 12 17.12 44.26 27.16
CA ALA A 12 16.72 44.66 25.80
C ALA A 12 17.26 43.69 24.72
N ALA A 13 18.41 43.03 24.95
CA ALA A 13 18.96 42.04 24.01
C ALA A 13 18.19 40.70 24.00
N ILE A 14 17.38 40.41 25.02
CA ILE A 14 16.60 39.18 25.13
C ILE A 14 15.27 39.32 24.35
N PHE A 15 14.80 40.48 24.03
CA PHE A 15 13.58 40.76 23.27
C PHE A 15 13.78 40.89 21.77
N SER A 16 15.02 40.79 21.25
CA SER A 16 15.27 40.56 19.83
C SER A 16 15.19 39.06 19.49
N SER A 17 14.21 38.37 20.06
CA SER A 17 13.78 37.05 19.59
C SER A 17 13.20 37.23 18.19
N CYS A 18 13.78 36.58 17.22
CA CYS A 18 13.34 36.46 15.84
C CYS A 18 11.81 36.43 15.76
N SER A 19 11.19 37.53 15.35
CA SER A 19 10.00 37.43 14.54
C SER A 19 10.51 37.04 13.14
N ASP A 20 10.68 35.75 12.87
CA ASP A 20 10.59 35.31 11.50
C ASP A 20 9.16 35.65 11.10
N ASP A 21 8.98 36.81 10.48
CA ASP A 21 7.77 37.10 9.74
C ASP A 21 7.75 36.09 8.60
N ASP A 22 7.02 34.98 8.82
CA ASP A 22 6.76 33.98 7.77
C ASP A 22 6.07 34.70 6.62
N SER A 23 6.85 35.07 5.59
CA SER A 23 6.28 35.61 4.37
C SER A 23 5.90 34.44 3.45
N PHE A 24 4.76 34.59 2.76
CA PHE A 24 4.30 33.59 1.79
C PHE A 24 4.27 34.20 0.41
N SER A 25 4.87 33.50 -0.55
CA SER A 25 4.96 33.95 -1.93
C SER A 25 3.64 33.79 -2.67
N THR A 26 3.27 34.84 -3.41
CA THR A 26 2.22 34.81 -4.43
C THR A 26 2.77 34.72 -5.84
N SER A 27 4.09 34.53 -5.98
CA SER A 27 4.77 34.38 -7.27
C SER A 27 4.41 33.03 -7.91
N ARG A 28 4.08 33.08 -9.20
CA ARG A 28 3.78 31.86 -9.99
C ARG A 28 5.03 31.03 -10.29
N ASN A 29 6.24 31.58 -10.05
CA ASN A 29 7.50 30.86 -10.25
C ASN A 29 7.89 30.05 -9.03
N ASP A 30 7.32 30.31 -7.86
CA ASP A 30 7.60 29.61 -6.63
C ASP A 30 6.70 28.38 -6.54
N LEU A 31 7.30 27.21 -6.76
CA LEU A 31 6.63 25.93 -6.92
C LEU A 31 7.10 24.94 -5.88
N LEU A 32 6.25 23.99 -5.50
CA LEU A 32 6.67 22.83 -4.76
C LEU A 32 7.49 21.89 -5.66
N SER A 33 8.49 21.26 -5.07
CA SER A 33 9.29 20.20 -5.70
C SER A 33 8.89 18.85 -5.11
N PHE A 34 8.28 17.99 -5.90
CA PHE A 34 7.83 16.68 -5.42
C PHE A 34 8.94 15.64 -5.55
N GLY A 35 8.97 14.69 -4.62
CA GLY A 35 9.89 13.55 -4.65
C GLY A 35 9.64 12.57 -5.80
N CYS A 36 8.45 12.62 -6.41
CA CYS A 36 8.07 11.86 -7.60
C CYS A 36 6.95 12.59 -8.36
N ASP A 37 6.89 12.39 -9.67
CA ASP A 37 5.78 12.87 -10.51
C ASP A 37 4.62 11.87 -10.51
N THR A 38 4.94 10.59 -10.30
CA THR A 38 3.99 9.48 -10.20
C THR A 38 4.36 8.60 -9.01
N LEU A 39 3.40 8.37 -8.11
CA LEU A 39 3.50 7.38 -7.06
C LEU A 39 2.83 6.09 -7.51
N SER A 40 3.64 5.06 -7.80
CA SER A 40 3.15 3.72 -8.14
C SER A 40 3.02 2.86 -6.88
N LEU A 41 1.85 2.26 -6.69
CA LEU A 41 1.57 1.33 -5.59
C LEU A 41 1.69 -0.14 -6.06
N ASP A 42 2.28 -0.36 -7.24
CA ASP A 42 2.44 -1.67 -7.89
C ASP A 42 1.10 -2.39 -8.16
N THR A 43 1.11 -3.73 -8.09
CA THR A 43 -0.09 -4.55 -8.20
C THR A 43 -0.61 -4.90 -6.81
N LEU A 44 -1.93 -4.90 -6.66
CA LEU A 44 -2.62 -5.22 -5.42
C LEU A 44 -3.90 -6.03 -5.69
N PHE A 45 -4.42 -6.71 -4.69
CA PHE A 45 -5.73 -7.34 -4.78
C PHE A 45 -6.83 -6.35 -4.41
N SER A 46 -7.91 -6.33 -5.20
CA SER A 46 -9.09 -5.50 -4.90
C SER A 46 -9.65 -5.83 -3.52
N THR A 47 -10.21 -4.83 -2.84
CA THR A 47 -10.78 -4.88 -1.48
C THR A 47 -9.78 -5.16 -0.35
N ILE A 48 -8.50 -5.38 -0.67
CA ILE A 48 -7.44 -5.51 0.34
C ILE A 48 -6.67 -4.17 0.41
N PRO A 49 -6.57 -3.54 1.60
CA PRO A 49 -5.81 -2.31 1.74
C PRO A 49 -4.32 -2.56 1.50
N THR A 50 -3.67 -1.62 0.81
CA THR A 50 -2.21 -1.62 0.65
C THR A 50 -1.53 -1.26 1.97
N ARG A 51 -0.21 -1.45 2.02
CA ARG A 51 0.65 -0.71 2.95
C ARG A 51 0.58 0.79 2.66
N THR A 52 1.07 1.58 3.58
CA THR A 52 1.21 3.03 3.38
C THR A 52 2.44 3.32 2.52
N TYR A 53 2.23 4.02 1.43
CA TYR A 53 3.25 4.62 0.58
C TYR A 53 3.38 6.11 0.90
N GLY A 54 4.38 6.78 0.34
CA GLY A 54 4.44 8.23 0.52
C GLY A 54 5.58 8.89 -0.21
N PHE A 55 5.45 10.21 -0.36
CA PHE A 55 6.46 11.08 -0.96
C PHE A 55 6.57 12.39 -0.17
N TRP A 56 7.58 13.17 -0.48
CA TRP A 56 7.79 14.48 0.08
C TRP A 56 7.46 15.57 -0.94
N ALA A 57 6.88 16.69 -0.47
CA ALA A 57 6.76 17.92 -1.21
C ALA A 57 7.61 18.99 -0.52
N TYR A 58 8.61 19.50 -1.22
CA TYR A 58 9.62 20.42 -0.71
C TYR A 58 9.33 21.84 -1.19
N ASN A 59 9.49 22.80 -0.32
CA ASN A 59 9.61 24.21 -0.70
C ASN A 59 11.08 24.60 -0.81
N ARG A 60 11.55 24.81 -2.04
CA ARG A 60 12.93 25.23 -2.34
C ARG A 60 13.03 26.71 -2.70
N SER A 61 11.92 27.46 -2.59
CA SER A 61 11.90 28.90 -2.87
C SER A 61 12.48 29.73 -1.72
N SER A 62 12.63 31.03 -1.94
CA SER A 62 13.15 31.97 -0.95
C SER A 62 12.12 32.37 0.10
N ASP A 63 10.84 32.06 -0.13
CA ASP A 63 9.70 32.38 0.74
C ASP A 63 8.87 31.13 1.05
N GLY A 64 7.97 31.23 2.02
CA GLY A 64 6.95 30.22 2.28
C GLY A 64 6.02 30.02 1.06
N ILE A 65 5.50 28.82 0.88
CA ILE A 65 4.46 28.51 -0.11
C ILE A 65 3.21 28.08 0.66
N ARG A 66 2.08 28.76 0.39
CA ARG A 66 0.78 28.34 0.91
C ARG A 66 0.03 27.56 -0.16
N VAL A 67 -0.35 26.33 0.19
CA VAL A 67 -1.21 25.49 -0.64
C VAL A 67 -2.65 25.74 -0.22
N SER A 68 -3.39 26.47 -1.02
CA SER A 68 -4.78 26.82 -0.73
C SER A 68 -5.70 25.60 -0.71
N GLN A 69 -5.36 24.57 -1.49
CA GLN A 69 -6.14 23.33 -1.55
C GLN A 69 -5.27 22.17 -2.01
N VAL A 70 -5.39 21.03 -1.34
CA VAL A 70 -4.95 19.71 -1.84
C VAL A 70 -6.17 18.81 -1.95
N ARG A 71 -6.38 18.14 -3.09
CA ARG A 71 -7.52 17.26 -3.29
C ARG A 71 -7.23 16.09 -4.22
N LEU A 72 -7.95 14.99 -4.02
CA LEU A 72 -8.08 13.93 -5.02
C LEU A 72 -9.07 14.36 -6.11
N GLU A 73 -8.71 14.23 -7.38
CA GLU A 73 -9.56 14.66 -8.49
C GLU A 73 -10.86 13.85 -8.59
N HIS A 74 -10.78 12.53 -8.36
CA HIS A 74 -11.94 11.64 -8.36
C HIS A 74 -12.52 11.39 -6.96
N GLY A 75 -12.00 12.08 -5.94
CA GLY A 75 -12.46 11.95 -4.56
C GLY A 75 -12.24 10.53 -4.02
N ASN A 76 -13.31 9.90 -3.51
CA ASN A 76 -13.24 8.55 -2.97
C ASN A 76 -13.60 7.43 -3.98
N GLN A 77 -13.82 7.76 -5.25
CA GLN A 77 -14.33 6.80 -6.25
C GLN A 77 -13.31 5.73 -6.60
N THR A 78 -12.02 6.07 -6.57
CA THR A 78 -10.92 5.18 -6.90
C THR A 78 -10.44 4.34 -5.71
N GLY A 79 -10.82 4.70 -4.48
CA GLY A 79 -10.43 4.04 -3.24
C GLY A 79 -9.09 4.51 -2.67
N PHE A 80 -8.44 5.53 -3.25
CA PHE A 80 -7.27 6.16 -2.65
C PHE A 80 -7.63 6.89 -1.36
N ARG A 81 -6.78 6.74 -0.35
CA ARG A 81 -6.81 7.45 0.91
C ARG A 81 -5.51 8.19 1.09
N VAL A 82 -5.59 9.49 1.33
CA VAL A 82 -4.42 10.36 1.39
C VAL A 82 -4.41 11.15 2.69
N ASN A 83 -3.23 11.23 3.30
CA ASN A 83 -2.95 12.15 4.40
C ASN A 83 -1.83 13.10 3.95
N VAL A 84 -2.07 14.38 4.09
CA VAL A 84 -1.12 15.43 3.74
C VAL A 84 -0.77 16.19 5.01
N ASP A 85 0.47 16.07 5.44
CA ASP A 85 1.01 16.74 6.63
C ASP A 85 0.14 16.57 7.88
N GLY A 86 -0.35 15.34 8.12
CA GLY A 86 -1.23 15.01 9.25
C GLY A 86 -2.72 15.24 8.98
N ILE A 87 -3.11 15.89 7.88
CA ILE A 87 -4.51 16.13 7.52
C ILE A 87 -4.99 15.02 6.59
N TYR A 88 -5.98 14.26 7.04
CA TYR A 88 -6.60 13.21 6.22
C TYR A 88 -7.63 13.84 5.25
N LEU A 89 -7.55 13.46 3.97
CA LEU A 89 -8.50 13.91 2.95
C LEU A 89 -9.80 13.11 3.06
N ASP A 90 -10.65 13.53 3.99
CA ASP A 90 -11.90 12.85 4.30
C ASP A 90 -12.98 13.13 3.26
N ASN A 91 -13.86 12.14 3.03
CA ASN A 91 -15.02 12.29 2.13
C ASN A 91 -16.01 13.35 2.61
N THR A 92 -16.13 13.57 3.91
CA THR A 92 -17.02 14.59 4.48
C THR A 92 -16.56 16.00 4.14
N THR A 93 -15.26 16.17 3.87
CA THR A 93 -14.64 17.43 3.42
C THR A 93 -14.43 17.47 1.90
N GLY A 94 -15.02 16.51 1.14
CA GLY A 94 -14.86 16.45 -0.31
C GLY A 94 -13.50 15.90 -0.75
N SER A 95 -12.87 15.04 0.06
CA SER A 95 -11.55 14.46 -0.18
C SER A 95 -10.48 15.51 -0.43
N GLN A 96 -10.46 16.54 0.40
CA GLN A 96 -9.56 17.69 0.30
C GLN A 96 -9.07 18.18 1.67
N ALA A 97 -7.94 18.88 1.64
CA ALA A 97 -7.42 19.72 2.72
C ALA A 97 -7.15 21.12 2.21
N GLN A 98 -7.13 22.11 3.09
CA GLN A 98 -6.96 23.52 2.76
C GLN A 98 -5.91 24.17 3.66
N ASP A 99 -5.36 25.28 3.20
CA ASP A 99 -4.49 26.18 3.96
C ASP A 99 -3.25 25.48 4.56
N ILE A 100 -2.58 24.65 3.75
CA ILE A 100 -1.35 23.97 4.16
C ILE A 100 -0.17 24.90 3.89
N GLU A 101 0.59 25.21 4.92
CA GLU A 101 1.77 26.07 4.84
C GLU A 101 3.05 25.24 4.75
N VAL A 102 3.86 25.53 3.75
CA VAL A 102 5.19 24.94 3.60
C VAL A 102 6.20 26.08 3.69
N ARG A 103 6.85 26.23 4.84
CA ARG A 103 7.79 27.30 5.10
C ARG A 103 8.99 27.23 4.18
N LYS A 104 9.72 28.32 4.07
CA LYS A 104 10.98 28.38 3.33
C LYS A 104 11.94 27.27 3.75
N GLY A 105 12.40 26.46 2.78
CA GLY A 105 13.35 25.37 3.01
C GLY A 105 12.77 24.15 3.72
N ASP A 106 11.47 24.15 4.00
CA ASP A 106 10.76 23.06 4.66
C ASP A 106 10.11 22.10 3.66
N SER A 107 9.50 21.05 4.17
CA SER A 107 8.81 20.02 3.40
C SER A 107 7.65 19.43 4.15
N ILE A 108 6.64 18.98 3.44
CA ILE A 108 5.50 18.24 3.98
C ILE A 108 5.54 16.80 3.49
N ARG A 109 5.04 15.88 4.33
CA ARG A 109 4.94 14.47 3.98
C ARG A 109 3.53 14.14 3.49
N VAL A 110 3.47 13.40 2.39
CA VAL A 110 2.22 12.86 1.86
C VAL A 110 2.25 11.36 2.02
N PHE A 111 1.21 10.80 2.65
CA PHE A 111 0.99 9.37 2.78
C PHE A 111 -0.21 8.95 1.95
N VAL A 112 -0.08 7.81 1.28
CA VAL A 112 -1.09 7.29 0.36
C VAL A 112 -1.30 5.81 0.62
N GLU A 113 -2.56 5.41 0.69
CA GLU A 113 -3.01 4.02 0.71
C GLU A 113 -4.09 3.84 -0.35
N LEU A 114 -4.29 2.61 -0.80
CA LEU A 114 -5.35 2.26 -1.72
C LEU A 114 -6.11 1.03 -1.21
N THR A 115 -7.43 1.10 -1.25
CA THR A 115 -8.31 -0.06 -1.20
C THR A 115 -9.22 0.04 -2.42
N SER A 116 -8.78 -0.55 -3.53
CA SER A 116 -9.54 -0.45 -4.77
C SER A 116 -10.84 -1.23 -4.70
N PRO A 117 -11.90 -0.78 -5.35
CA PRO A 117 -13.12 -1.55 -5.50
C PRO A 117 -12.90 -2.78 -6.40
N ILE A 118 -13.85 -3.72 -6.35
CA ILE A 118 -13.92 -4.83 -7.32
C ILE A 118 -14.14 -4.23 -8.72
N ASN A 119 -13.39 -4.74 -9.69
CA ASN A 119 -13.43 -4.26 -11.07
C ASN A 119 -14.18 -5.20 -12.05
N GLY A 120 -14.46 -6.45 -11.64
CA GLY A 120 -15.20 -7.45 -12.43
C GLY A 120 -14.37 -8.19 -13.48
N ASN A 121 -13.04 -7.95 -13.55
CA ASN A 121 -12.16 -8.56 -14.54
C ASN A 121 -11.32 -9.70 -13.97
N ASP A 122 -10.84 -10.59 -14.84
CA ASP A 122 -9.96 -11.69 -14.47
C ASP A 122 -8.47 -11.31 -14.54
N VAL A 123 -8.16 -10.12 -15.06
CA VAL A 123 -6.81 -9.58 -15.17
C VAL A 123 -6.69 -8.24 -14.45
N PRO A 124 -5.48 -7.86 -14.01
CA PRO A 124 -5.28 -6.58 -13.34
C PRO A 124 -5.75 -5.39 -14.17
N GLN A 125 -6.43 -4.45 -13.54
CA GLN A 125 -6.90 -3.20 -14.15
C GLN A 125 -6.19 -2.01 -13.54
N LEU A 126 -5.85 -1.04 -14.37
CA LEU A 126 -5.23 0.20 -13.92
C LEU A 126 -6.24 1.04 -13.11
N VAL A 127 -5.82 1.48 -11.94
CA VAL A 127 -6.53 2.43 -11.08
C VAL A 127 -5.65 3.66 -10.94
N GLU A 128 -6.16 4.81 -11.33
CA GLU A 128 -5.44 6.09 -11.29
C GLU A 128 -6.27 7.20 -10.68
N ASP A 129 -5.59 8.12 -10.01
CA ASP A 129 -6.10 9.41 -9.59
C ASP A 129 -4.98 10.43 -9.61
N ASN A 130 -5.31 11.70 -9.58
CA ASN A 130 -4.34 12.77 -9.38
C ASN A 130 -4.58 13.44 -8.03
N LEU A 131 -3.50 13.59 -7.28
CA LEU A 131 -3.47 14.47 -6.13
C LEU A 131 -3.06 15.87 -6.61
N SER A 132 -4.02 16.78 -6.62
CA SER A 132 -3.87 18.15 -7.10
C SER A 132 -3.54 19.08 -5.92
N PHE A 133 -2.50 19.91 -6.09
CA PHE A 133 -2.03 20.93 -5.16
C PHE A 133 -2.26 22.30 -5.80
N ARG A 134 -3.21 23.06 -5.29
CA ARG A 134 -3.47 24.43 -5.75
C ARG A 134 -2.79 25.43 -4.82
N LEU A 135 -1.80 26.13 -5.34
CA LEU A 135 -1.07 27.15 -4.60
C LEU A 135 -1.86 28.46 -4.50
N GLU A 136 -1.57 29.28 -3.50
CA GLU A 136 -2.15 30.62 -3.33
C GLU A 136 -1.86 31.53 -4.55
N SER A 137 -0.73 31.32 -5.24
CA SER A 137 -0.37 31.97 -6.49
C SER A 137 -1.32 31.64 -7.69
N GLY A 138 -2.26 30.70 -7.49
CA GLY A 138 -3.18 30.21 -8.51
C GLY A 138 -2.57 29.13 -9.44
N VAL A 139 -1.33 28.71 -9.19
CA VAL A 139 -0.73 27.57 -9.92
C VAL A 139 -1.27 26.26 -9.36
N GLU A 140 -1.56 25.32 -10.24
CA GLU A 140 -1.96 23.96 -9.91
C GLU A 140 -0.85 22.98 -10.33
N GLN A 141 -0.40 22.16 -9.38
CA GLN A 141 0.57 21.09 -9.60
C GLN A 141 -0.09 19.76 -9.25
N LYS A 142 0.36 18.66 -9.87
CA LYS A 142 -0.26 17.35 -9.67
C LYS A 142 0.80 16.27 -9.48
N VAL A 143 0.48 15.29 -8.64
CA VAL A 143 1.18 14.02 -8.53
C VAL A 143 0.21 12.92 -8.92
N ASN A 144 0.56 12.12 -9.92
CA ASN A 144 -0.25 10.98 -10.33
C ASN A 144 -0.11 9.84 -9.32
N LEU A 145 -1.23 9.25 -8.91
CA LEU A 145 -1.31 8.07 -8.08
C LEU A 145 -1.81 6.92 -8.94
N ARG A 146 -1.07 5.80 -8.97
CA ARG A 146 -1.45 4.68 -9.83
C ARG A 146 -1.17 3.33 -9.20
N ALA A 147 -1.99 2.34 -9.55
CA ALA A 147 -1.84 0.96 -9.16
C ALA A 147 -2.51 0.04 -10.18
N TRP A 148 -2.15 -1.25 -10.14
CA TRP A 148 -2.86 -2.31 -10.86
C TRP A 148 -3.70 -3.12 -9.89
N SER A 149 -5.03 -3.04 -9.99
CA SER A 149 -5.97 -3.74 -9.13
C SER A 149 -6.42 -5.05 -9.76
N TRP A 150 -6.26 -6.15 -9.05
CA TRP A 150 -6.61 -7.49 -9.49
C TRP A 150 -7.68 -8.11 -8.60
N ASP A 151 -8.81 -8.50 -9.17
CA ASP A 151 -9.86 -9.18 -8.44
C ASP A 151 -9.42 -10.58 -8.04
N ALA A 152 -9.67 -10.94 -6.78
CA ALA A 152 -9.31 -12.22 -6.22
C ALA A 152 -10.50 -12.88 -5.50
N ILE A 153 -10.47 -14.22 -5.40
CA ILE A 153 -11.34 -14.96 -4.49
C ILE A 153 -10.70 -14.93 -3.11
N LEU A 154 -11.39 -14.33 -2.13
CA LEU A 154 -10.86 -14.11 -0.80
C LEU A 154 -11.40 -15.12 0.20
N TYR A 155 -10.50 -15.83 0.87
CA TYR A 155 -10.79 -16.63 2.04
C TYR A 155 -10.07 -16.05 3.25
N ASP A 156 -10.81 -15.73 4.31
CA ASP A 156 -10.17 -15.39 5.58
C ASP A 156 -9.55 -16.66 6.19
N SER A 157 -10.31 -17.74 6.27
CA SER A 157 -9.86 -19.11 6.54
C SER A 157 -10.68 -20.07 5.70
N LEU A 158 -10.08 -21.18 5.25
CA LEU A 158 -10.79 -22.24 4.54
C LEU A 158 -10.69 -23.54 5.34
N ILE A 159 -11.82 -23.98 5.89
CA ILE A 159 -11.93 -25.29 6.54
C ILE A 159 -12.54 -26.26 5.53
N VAL A 160 -11.81 -27.32 5.22
CA VAL A 160 -12.20 -28.39 4.30
C VAL A 160 -12.63 -29.59 5.14
N ASP A 161 -13.92 -29.68 5.41
CA ASP A 161 -14.58 -30.74 6.21
C ASP A 161 -15.16 -31.87 5.34
N LYS A 162 -15.16 -31.69 4.03
CA LYS A 162 -15.60 -32.65 3.01
C LYS A 162 -14.72 -32.55 1.76
N ASN A 163 -14.85 -33.53 0.85
CA ASN A 163 -14.10 -33.48 -0.40
C ASN A 163 -14.40 -32.21 -1.18
N THR A 164 -13.38 -31.40 -1.38
CA THR A 164 -13.48 -30.08 -2.00
C THR A 164 -12.46 -29.94 -3.12
N THR A 165 -12.86 -29.33 -4.22
CA THR A 165 -11.96 -29.01 -5.34
C THR A 165 -11.81 -27.50 -5.48
N LEU A 166 -10.59 -27.00 -5.60
CA LEU A 166 -10.25 -25.62 -5.92
C LEU A 166 -9.63 -25.53 -7.31
N SER A 167 -10.17 -24.64 -8.12
CA SER A 167 -9.62 -24.22 -9.41
C SER A 167 -10.17 -22.85 -9.75
N SER A 168 -9.33 -21.95 -10.23
CA SER A 168 -9.76 -20.61 -10.64
C SER A 168 -8.70 -19.94 -11.49
N VAL A 169 -9.13 -19.22 -12.54
CA VAL A 169 -8.28 -18.29 -13.29
C VAL A 169 -8.02 -17.01 -12.49
N LYS A 170 -8.95 -16.61 -11.61
CA LYS A 170 -8.73 -15.52 -10.65
C LYS A 170 -7.81 -15.99 -9.54
N PRO A 171 -6.94 -15.11 -9.03
CA PRO A 171 -6.15 -15.39 -7.82
C PRO A 171 -7.05 -15.84 -6.67
N ILE A 172 -6.57 -16.79 -5.90
CA ILE A 172 -7.18 -17.18 -4.62
C ILE A 172 -6.28 -16.65 -3.51
N VAL A 173 -6.82 -15.80 -2.63
CA VAL A 173 -6.06 -15.24 -1.51
C VAL A 173 -6.61 -15.82 -0.21
N VAL A 174 -5.71 -16.42 0.59
CA VAL A 174 -6.02 -17.05 1.88
C VAL A 174 -5.28 -16.32 2.99
N ARG A 175 -6.02 -15.62 3.85
CA ARG A 175 -5.41 -14.71 4.84
C ARG A 175 -4.86 -15.41 6.07
N ARG A 176 -5.59 -16.40 6.62
CA ARG A 176 -5.22 -17.09 7.87
C ARG A 176 -4.86 -18.56 7.69
N GLY A 177 -5.24 -19.19 6.59
CA GLY A 177 -4.82 -20.54 6.24
C GLY A 177 -5.94 -21.46 5.79
N ILE A 178 -5.52 -22.65 5.34
CA ILE A 178 -6.39 -23.77 4.94
C ILE A 178 -6.18 -24.89 5.94
N ARG A 179 -7.26 -25.48 6.43
CA ARG A 179 -7.24 -26.69 7.22
C ARG A 179 -8.02 -27.78 6.50
N VAL A 180 -7.39 -28.93 6.28
CA VAL A 180 -8.03 -30.13 5.71
C VAL A 180 -8.27 -31.13 6.84
N ASP A 181 -9.52 -31.37 7.19
CA ASP A 181 -9.90 -32.31 8.26
C ASP A 181 -9.60 -33.76 7.86
N SER A 182 -9.43 -34.64 8.85
CA SER A 182 -8.91 -36.00 8.69
C SER A 182 -9.71 -36.92 7.74
N THR A 183 -11.00 -36.62 7.58
CA THR A 183 -11.90 -37.39 6.68
C THR A 183 -12.08 -36.74 5.29
N ALA A 184 -11.48 -35.57 5.09
CA ALA A 184 -11.67 -34.77 3.88
C ALA A 184 -10.48 -34.86 2.92
N THR A 185 -10.76 -34.60 1.67
CA THR A 185 -9.74 -34.40 0.62
C THR A 185 -9.86 -33.00 0.04
N LEU A 186 -8.78 -32.25 0.06
CA LEU A 186 -8.64 -31.04 -0.72
C LEU A 186 -7.93 -31.40 -2.04
N LYS A 187 -8.60 -31.17 -3.15
CA LYS A 187 -8.03 -31.28 -4.49
C LYS A 187 -7.85 -29.89 -5.08
N ILE A 188 -6.62 -29.57 -5.51
CA ILE A 188 -6.31 -28.31 -6.19
C ILE A 188 -5.84 -28.64 -7.59
N ILE A 189 -6.54 -28.10 -8.58
CA ILE A 189 -6.25 -28.38 -10.01
C ILE A 189 -5.99 -27.07 -10.75
N SER A 190 -5.16 -27.14 -11.79
CA SER A 190 -4.95 -25.97 -12.65
C SER A 190 -6.20 -25.61 -13.47
N PRO A 191 -6.44 -24.31 -13.80
CA PRO A 191 -5.61 -23.20 -13.36
C PRO A 191 -5.87 -22.85 -11.89
N ALA A 192 -4.80 -22.66 -11.11
CA ALA A 192 -4.91 -22.14 -9.74
C ALA A 192 -3.62 -21.44 -9.33
N THR A 193 -3.75 -20.20 -8.86
CA THR A 193 -2.69 -19.47 -8.14
C THR A 193 -3.22 -19.08 -6.78
N ILE A 194 -2.58 -19.59 -5.74
CA ILE A 194 -3.01 -19.35 -4.34
C ILE A 194 -1.97 -18.50 -3.63
N TYR A 195 -2.42 -17.38 -3.09
CA TYR A 195 -1.64 -16.41 -2.35
C TYR A 195 -1.95 -16.54 -0.86
N PHE A 196 -0.93 -16.65 -0.04
CA PHE A 196 -1.08 -16.84 1.39
C PHE A 196 -0.59 -15.62 2.18
N GLY A 197 -1.38 -15.18 3.16
CA GLY A 197 -0.95 -14.19 4.14
C GLY A 197 0.22 -14.69 4.98
N GLY A 198 1.02 -13.79 5.57
CA GLY A 198 2.27 -14.13 6.25
C GLY A 198 2.17 -15.19 7.36
N SER A 199 1.02 -15.30 8.04
CA SER A 199 0.75 -16.34 9.04
C SER A 199 -0.02 -17.55 8.50
N ALA A 200 -0.46 -17.51 7.23
CA ALA A 200 -1.24 -18.55 6.60
C ALA A 200 -0.38 -19.75 6.17
N GLY A 201 -0.99 -20.90 6.08
CA GLY A 201 -0.41 -22.14 5.57
C GLY A 201 -1.50 -23.15 5.27
N ILE A 202 -1.13 -24.36 4.87
CA ILE A 202 -2.06 -25.48 4.67
C ILE A 202 -1.77 -26.54 5.73
N ASP A 203 -2.67 -26.72 6.67
CA ASP A 203 -2.61 -27.75 7.70
C ASP A 203 -3.44 -28.97 7.25
N VAL A 204 -2.80 -30.09 6.93
CA VAL A 204 -3.42 -31.28 6.32
C VAL A 204 -3.49 -32.41 7.33
N TYR A 205 -4.67 -32.71 7.83
CA TYR A 205 -4.97 -33.89 8.65
C TYR A 205 -5.57 -35.03 7.81
N GLY A 206 -6.21 -34.70 6.68
CA GLY A 206 -6.78 -35.63 5.71
C GLY A 206 -5.88 -35.84 4.51
N ARG A 207 -6.36 -35.56 3.32
CA ARG A 207 -5.63 -35.72 2.07
C ARG A 207 -5.52 -34.39 1.31
N LEU A 208 -4.33 -34.16 0.74
CA LEU A 208 -4.10 -33.05 -0.19
C LEU A 208 -3.64 -33.63 -1.56
N THR A 209 -4.36 -33.27 -2.61
CA THR A 209 -4.04 -33.64 -3.98
C THR A 209 -3.87 -32.38 -4.80
N ILE A 210 -2.69 -32.18 -5.38
CA ILE A 210 -2.38 -31.06 -6.26
C ILE A 210 -2.09 -31.62 -7.64
N GLU A 211 -2.85 -31.15 -8.64
CA GLU A 211 -2.77 -31.60 -10.02
C GLU A 211 -2.71 -30.41 -10.97
N GLY A 212 -1.51 -29.88 -11.20
CA GLY A 212 -1.26 -29.00 -12.33
C GLY A 212 -1.14 -29.78 -13.64
N ALA A 213 -0.80 -29.09 -14.71
CA ALA A 213 -0.56 -29.67 -16.04
C ALA A 213 0.74 -29.08 -16.63
N PRO A 214 1.34 -29.73 -17.63
CA PRO A 214 2.50 -29.18 -18.30
C PRO A 214 2.23 -27.76 -18.85
N GLY A 215 3.02 -26.76 -18.39
CA GLY A 215 2.84 -25.36 -18.75
C GLY A 215 1.66 -24.65 -18.07
N SER A 216 1.01 -25.31 -17.09
CA SER A 216 -0.05 -24.76 -16.27
C SER A 216 0.07 -25.31 -14.84
N ASP A 217 1.15 -24.93 -14.16
CA ASP A 217 1.39 -25.36 -12.81
C ASP A 217 0.35 -24.75 -11.84
N VAL A 218 0.07 -25.47 -10.75
CA VAL A 218 -0.58 -24.87 -9.60
C VAL A 218 0.47 -24.07 -8.86
N VAL A 219 0.26 -22.76 -8.69
CA VAL A 219 1.21 -21.87 -8.04
C VAL A 219 0.76 -21.58 -6.60
N MET A 220 1.68 -21.70 -5.65
CA MET A 220 1.46 -21.36 -4.23
C MET A 220 2.58 -20.46 -3.72
N ARG A 221 2.22 -19.27 -3.24
CA ARG A 221 3.17 -18.25 -2.81
C ARG A 221 2.61 -17.30 -1.76
N GLY A 222 3.46 -16.45 -1.20
CA GLY A 222 3.02 -15.34 -0.33
C GLY A 222 2.19 -14.29 -1.09
N ASP A 223 1.35 -13.57 -0.36
CA ASP A 223 0.41 -12.57 -0.91
C ASP A 223 1.06 -11.21 -1.22
N ARG A 224 2.35 -11.04 -0.91
CA ARG A 224 3.12 -9.84 -1.25
C ARG A 224 3.43 -9.82 -2.75
N LEU A 225 2.86 -8.84 -3.46
CA LEU A 225 3.08 -8.62 -4.90
C LEU A 225 4.11 -7.53 -5.18
N ASP A 226 4.55 -6.82 -4.15
CA ASP A 226 5.53 -5.75 -4.20
C ASP A 226 6.97 -6.28 -4.09
N ASN A 227 7.92 -5.37 -4.16
CA ASN A 227 9.34 -5.67 -4.00
C ASN A 227 9.84 -5.31 -2.60
N MET A 228 10.76 -6.11 -2.06
CA MET A 228 11.55 -5.78 -0.87
C MET A 228 12.56 -4.67 -1.19
N PHE A 229 13.23 -4.81 -2.33
CA PHE A 229 14.12 -3.85 -2.96
C PHE A 229 13.80 -3.80 -4.45
N ASP A 230 14.22 -2.77 -5.18
CA ASP A 230 13.94 -2.60 -6.61
C ASP A 230 14.31 -3.83 -7.46
N TYR A 231 15.32 -4.59 -7.03
CA TYR A 231 15.82 -5.79 -7.69
C TYR A 231 15.32 -7.12 -7.07
N LEU A 232 14.62 -7.08 -5.93
CA LEU A 232 14.23 -8.28 -5.18
C LEU A 232 12.73 -8.28 -4.85
N PRO A 233 11.90 -8.94 -5.65
CA PRO A 233 10.49 -9.10 -5.33
C PRO A 233 10.32 -10.02 -4.10
N TYR A 234 9.30 -9.77 -3.28
CA TYR A 234 8.96 -10.63 -2.15
C TYR A 234 8.66 -12.07 -2.54
N ASP A 235 8.27 -12.28 -3.77
CA ASP A 235 8.09 -13.57 -4.40
C ASP A 235 9.32 -14.51 -4.30
N ARG A 236 10.52 -13.92 -4.31
CA ARG A 236 11.79 -14.65 -4.20
C ARG A 236 12.38 -14.64 -2.79
N VAL A 237 11.63 -14.16 -1.81
CA VAL A 237 12.06 -14.07 -0.42
C VAL A 237 11.33 -15.14 0.37
N SER A 238 12.06 -16.05 1.02
CA SER A 238 11.48 -17.06 1.91
C SER A 238 10.78 -16.42 3.11
N GLY A 239 9.92 -17.17 3.79
CA GLY A 239 9.25 -16.71 5.01
C GLY A 239 8.04 -15.82 4.79
N GLN A 240 7.47 -15.81 3.57
CA GLN A 240 6.28 -15.01 3.28
C GLN A 240 4.97 -15.70 3.72
N TRP A 241 4.99 -17.01 3.93
CA TRP A 241 3.89 -17.83 4.44
C TRP A 241 4.42 -19.10 5.06
N ARG A 242 3.60 -19.84 5.83
CA ARG A 242 4.09 -20.99 6.61
C ARG A 242 4.45 -22.22 5.76
N GLY A 243 3.84 -22.40 4.57
CA GLY A 243 4.02 -23.61 3.77
C GLY A 243 2.91 -24.66 3.97
N ILE A 244 3.21 -25.92 3.60
CA ILE A 244 2.29 -27.06 3.70
C ILE A 244 2.76 -27.99 4.81
N HIS A 245 1.91 -28.23 5.79
CA HIS A 245 2.17 -29.10 6.94
C HIS A 245 1.30 -30.37 6.85
N LEU A 246 1.95 -31.52 6.66
CA LEU A 246 1.28 -32.83 6.64
C LEU A 246 1.36 -33.45 8.04
N PHE A 247 0.24 -33.55 8.70
CA PHE A 247 0.17 -34.16 10.05
C PHE A 247 0.15 -35.67 9.97
N GLY A 248 0.44 -36.37 11.09
CA GLY A 248 0.59 -37.82 11.12
C GLY A 248 -0.64 -38.64 10.70
N SER A 249 -1.85 -38.03 10.69
CA SER A 249 -3.07 -38.64 10.16
C SER A 249 -3.22 -38.46 8.65
N SER A 250 -2.44 -37.58 8.05
CA SER A 250 -2.51 -37.31 6.61
C SER A 250 -1.83 -38.44 5.80
N SER A 251 -2.49 -38.88 4.76
CA SER A 251 -1.99 -39.97 3.92
C SER A 251 -2.42 -39.83 2.45
N TYR A 252 -1.69 -40.53 1.57
CA TYR A 252 -1.92 -40.57 0.12
C TYR A 252 -1.94 -39.17 -0.54
N ASN A 253 -1.12 -38.26 -0.03
CA ASN A 253 -0.94 -36.95 -0.62
C ASN A 253 -0.23 -37.06 -1.99
N THR A 254 -0.61 -36.22 -2.93
CA THR A 254 -0.07 -36.25 -4.28
C THR A 254 0.20 -34.84 -4.78
N PHE A 255 1.39 -34.59 -5.30
CA PHE A 255 1.80 -33.28 -5.86
C PHE A 255 2.33 -33.50 -7.28
N LYS A 256 1.68 -32.86 -8.26
CA LYS A 256 2.07 -32.88 -9.66
C LYS A 256 1.97 -31.49 -10.23
N TYR A 257 3.04 -31.03 -10.89
CA TYR A 257 3.11 -29.71 -11.50
C TYR A 257 2.70 -28.62 -10.49
N LEU A 258 3.39 -28.61 -9.36
CA LEU A 258 3.27 -27.62 -8.30
C LEU A 258 4.50 -26.72 -8.32
N ASP A 259 4.29 -25.42 -8.46
CA ASP A 259 5.26 -24.37 -8.18
C ASP A 259 4.98 -23.80 -6.78
N LEU A 260 5.85 -24.12 -5.82
CA LEU A 260 5.72 -23.67 -4.44
C LEU A 260 6.95 -22.86 -4.08
N HIS A 261 6.78 -21.60 -3.75
CA HIS A 261 7.87 -20.71 -3.40
C HIS A 261 7.52 -19.70 -2.32
N SER A 262 8.54 -18.98 -1.83
CA SER A 262 8.47 -17.98 -0.76
C SER A 262 7.92 -18.47 0.60
N ALA A 263 7.77 -19.79 0.82
CA ALA A 263 7.36 -20.35 2.09
C ALA A 263 8.48 -20.28 3.15
N THR A 264 8.10 -20.42 4.44
CA THR A 264 9.05 -20.59 5.55
C THR A 264 9.58 -22.03 5.56
N ASP A 265 8.65 -22.99 5.48
CA ASP A 265 8.93 -24.42 5.43
C ASP A 265 8.21 -25.03 4.22
N ALA A 266 8.89 -25.92 3.50
CA ALA A 266 8.34 -26.59 2.31
C ALA A 266 8.70 -28.07 2.30
#